data_2868a55c79b188a40e5ae276e2a21c4b
#
_entry.id   2868a55c79b188a40e5ae276e2a21c4b
#
_cell.length_a   1.000
_cell.length_b   1.000
_cell.length_c   1.000
_cell.angle_alpha   90.00
_cell.angle_beta   90.00
_cell.angle_gamma   90.00
#
_symmetry.space_group_name_H-M   'P 1'
#
loop_
_entity.id
_entity.type
_entity.pdbx_description
1 polymer ?
#
loop_
_entity_poly.entity_id
_entity_poly.type
_entity_poly.pdbx_seq_one_letter_code
_entity_poly.pdbx_strand_id
1 'polypeptide(L)'
;IAIAGIAIECSTFSPAKTVEEDFSISKAEEVFSRYDFMAPDSVLRQKAHWLPAMYSRATPGGIVTRKTYESLVNQTLEELRKNLPYDALYFDIHGAMSVEGLDDPEGDLILRIKEVIGNKPIISTCMDLHGNVSQRLAENTDLITCYRMAPHEDAMESKRRAVANLLERLETGKGRPACKA
;
A
#
# COMPACT_ATOMS: atom_id res chain seq x y z
N ILE A 1 14.09 1.10 1.55
CA ILE A 1 12.66 0.78 1.81
C ILE A 1 11.85 1.20 0.60
N ALA A 2 11.03 0.29 0.05
CA ALA A 2 10.08 0.62 -1.01
C ALA A 2 8.80 1.26 -0.45
N ILE A 3 8.10 2.02 -1.30
CA ILE A 3 6.72 2.45 -1.10
C ILE A 3 5.94 2.07 -2.36
N ALA A 4 4.87 1.30 -2.21
CA ALA A 4 4.01 0.93 -3.32
C ALA A 4 2.57 0.69 -2.84
N GLY A 5 1.59 0.90 -3.73
CA GLY A 5 0.21 0.57 -3.43
C GLY A 5 -0.79 1.09 -4.46
N ILE A 6 -1.98 0.51 -4.41
CA ILE A 6 -3.15 0.92 -5.17
C ILE A 6 -4.30 1.08 -4.19
N ALA A 7 -4.91 2.26 -4.13
CA ALA A 7 -5.93 2.58 -3.14
C ALA A 7 -7.21 3.12 -3.78
N ILE A 8 -8.30 2.45 -3.52
CA ILE A 8 -9.66 2.90 -3.85
C ILE A 8 -10.66 2.23 -2.91
N GLU A 9 -11.71 2.93 -2.55
CA GLU A 9 -12.92 2.38 -1.98
C GLU A 9 -13.96 2.15 -3.07
N CYS A 10 -14.35 0.90 -3.26
CA CYS A 10 -15.31 0.53 -4.30
C CYS A 10 -16.70 0.27 -3.73
N SER A 11 -17.73 0.75 -4.45
CA SER A 11 -19.13 0.36 -4.21
C SER A 11 -19.61 -0.55 -5.33
N THR A 12 -20.05 -1.75 -4.98
CA THR A 12 -20.67 -2.69 -5.92
C THR A 12 -22.07 -2.27 -6.36
N PHE A 13 -22.67 -1.28 -5.69
CA PHE A 13 -23.94 -0.68 -6.07
C PHE A 13 -23.82 0.40 -7.14
N SER A 14 -22.61 0.90 -7.41
CA SER A 14 -22.38 1.87 -8.48
C SER A 14 -22.54 1.19 -9.85
N PRO A 15 -23.32 1.75 -10.78
CA PRO A 15 -23.42 1.25 -12.13
C PRO A 15 -22.17 1.59 -12.97
N ALA A 16 -21.42 2.63 -12.58
CA ALA A 16 -20.19 3.02 -13.26
C ALA A 16 -19.04 2.09 -12.87
N LYS A 17 -18.09 1.92 -13.77
CA LYS A 17 -16.81 1.24 -13.51
C LYS A 17 -15.72 2.26 -13.35
N THR A 18 -14.73 1.92 -12.52
CA THR A 18 -13.52 2.73 -12.39
C THR A 18 -12.47 2.28 -13.40
N VAL A 19 -11.94 3.23 -14.14
CA VAL A 19 -10.94 3.02 -15.19
C VAL A 19 -9.62 3.72 -14.84
N GLU A 20 -8.56 3.52 -15.64
CA GLU A 20 -7.21 4.00 -15.30
C GLU A 20 -7.14 5.52 -15.20
N GLU A 21 -7.91 6.23 -16.00
CA GLU A 21 -8.00 7.69 -16.04
C GLU A 21 -8.57 8.29 -14.73
N ASP A 22 -9.27 7.48 -13.93
CA ASP A 22 -9.80 7.90 -12.63
C ASP A 22 -8.71 7.88 -11.52
N PHE A 23 -7.57 7.25 -11.79
CA PHE A 23 -6.48 7.16 -10.82
C PHE A 23 -5.48 8.31 -10.96
N SER A 24 -5.18 8.94 -9.85
CA SER A 24 -4.00 9.80 -9.71
C SER A 24 -2.80 8.94 -9.39
N ILE A 25 -1.85 8.86 -10.32
CA ILE A 25 -0.66 8.00 -10.23
C ILE A 25 0.55 8.87 -9.91
N SER A 26 1.32 8.48 -8.90
CA SER A 26 2.61 9.07 -8.54
C SER A 26 3.69 8.00 -8.62
N LYS A 27 4.87 8.34 -9.16
CA LYS A 27 6.02 7.43 -9.31
C LYS A 27 7.29 8.05 -8.75
N ALA A 28 8.20 7.21 -8.29
CA ALA A 28 9.48 7.62 -7.74
C ALA A 28 9.34 8.73 -6.67
N GLU A 29 10.14 9.75 -6.69
CA GLU A 29 10.14 10.85 -5.71
C GLU A 29 8.79 11.56 -5.56
N GLU A 30 7.95 11.56 -6.59
CA GLU A 30 6.62 12.17 -6.53
C GLU A 30 5.71 11.48 -5.49
N VAL A 31 5.93 10.20 -5.18
CA VAL A 31 5.18 9.45 -4.17
C VAL A 31 5.23 10.14 -2.79
N PHE A 32 6.35 10.79 -2.46
CA PHE A 32 6.49 11.46 -1.16
C PHE A 32 5.52 12.62 -0.96
N SER A 33 5.09 13.28 -2.02
CA SER A 33 4.12 14.37 -1.94
C SER A 33 2.75 13.92 -1.41
N ARG A 34 2.52 12.62 -1.35
CA ARG A 34 1.29 12.02 -0.80
C ARG A 34 1.26 11.98 0.73
N TYR A 35 2.39 12.23 1.39
CA TYR A 35 2.55 12.08 2.83
C TYR A 35 3.21 13.32 3.43
N ASP A 36 2.49 14.05 4.28
CA ASP A 36 3.01 15.24 4.97
C ASP A 36 4.21 14.92 5.87
N PHE A 37 4.24 13.70 6.43
CA PHE A 37 5.32 13.19 7.29
C PHE A 37 6.55 12.71 6.52
N MET A 38 6.56 12.78 5.19
CA MET A 38 7.69 12.38 4.32
C MET A 38 8.34 13.60 3.63
N ALA A 39 8.13 14.81 4.17
CA ALA A 39 8.86 15.99 3.73
C ALA A 39 10.38 15.79 3.85
N PRO A 40 11.21 16.45 3.02
CA PRO A 40 12.67 16.20 2.97
C PRO A 40 13.39 16.35 4.32
N ASP A 41 12.89 17.22 5.18
CA ASP A 41 13.41 17.53 6.53
C ASP A 41 12.75 16.71 7.64
N SER A 42 11.78 15.86 7.32
CA SER A 42 11.10 15.06 8.33
C SER A 42 12.00 13.95 8.89
N VAL A 43 11.81 13.67 10.19
CA VAL A 43 12.58 12.63 10.89
C VAL A 43 12.42 11.26 10.24
N LEU A 44 11.21 10.89 9.81
CA LEU A 44 10.95 9.59 9.21
C LEU A 44 11.61 9.47 7.84
N ARG A 45 11.63 10.55 7.06
CA ARG A 45 12.30 10.59 5.76
C ARG A 45 13.82 10.38 5.90
N GLN A 46 14.44 10.97 6.92
CA GLN A 46 15.88 10.91 7.14
C GLN A 46 16.38 9.61 7.75
N LYS A 47 15.49 8.80 8.34
CA LYS A 47 15.85 7.54 9.02
C LYS A 47 16.21 6.38 8.09
N ALA A 48 15.89 6.46 6.80
CA ALA A 48 16.14 5.36 5.88
C ALA A 48 16.41 5.84 4.45
N HIS A 49 17.03 4.98 3.67
CA HIS A 49 17.10 5.16 2.22
C HIS A 49 15.78 4.68 1.60
N TRP A 50 14.97 5.62 1.18
CA TRP A 50 13.67 5.37 0.57
C TRP A 50 13.78 5.26 -0.94
N LEU A 51 13.15 4.27 -1.51
CA LEU A 51 13.10 3.94 -2.93
C LEU A 51 11.64 3.76 -3.34
N PRO A 52 10.84 4.85 -3.36
CA PRO A 52 9.43 4.74 -3.69
C PRO A 52 9.26 4.29 -5.13
N ALA A 53 8.35 3.35 -5.36
CA ALA A 53 8.05 2.80 -6.66
C ALA A 53 6.86 3.52 -7.30
N MET A 54 5.65 3.14 -6.89
CA MET A 54 4.42 3.72 -7.42
C MET A 54 3.31 3.69 -6.38
N TYR A 55 2.57 4.78 -6.29
CA TYR A 55 1.30 4.84 -5.56
C TYR A 55 0.22 5.40 -6.47
N SER A 56 -0.89 4.69 -6.57
CA SER A 56 -2.06 5.13 -7.32
C SER A 56 -3.30 5.18 -6.44
N ARG A 57 -4.10 6.23 -6.59
CA ARG A 57 -5.32 6.43 -5.82
C ARG A 57 -6.43 7.00 -6.70
N ALA A 58 -7.63 6.42 -6.57
CA ALA A 58 -8.86 6.98 -7.08
C ALA A 58 -9.77 7.44 -5.92
N THR A 59 -10.69 8.35 -6.23
CA THR A 59 -11.82 8.68 -5.34
C THR A 59 -12.75 7.48 -5.21
N PRO A 60 -13.54 7.37 -4.11
CA PRO A 60 -14.54 6.32 -3.99
C PRO A 60 -15.43 6.23 -5.23
N GLY A 61 -15.60 5.02 -5.78
CA GLY A 61 -16.28 4.81 -7.05
C GLY A 61 -16.84 3.41 -7.24
N GLY A 62 -17.11 3.04 -8.48
CA GLY A 62 -17.54 1.69 -8.84
C GLY A 62 -16.39 0.70 -8.86
N ILE A 63 -16.70 -0.56 -9.13
CA ILE A 63 -15.66 -1.60 -9.21
C ILE A 63 -14.66 -1.31 -10.32
N VAL A 64 -13.40 -1.59 -10.07
CA VAL A 64 -12.30 -1.37 -11.02
C VAL A 64 -12.40 -2.40 -12.15
N THR A 65 -12.24 -1.96 -13.41
CA THR A 65 -12.17 -2.92 -14.51
C THR A 65 -10.95 -3.82 -14.38
N ARG A 66 -11.05 -5.07 -14.81
CA ARG A 66 -9.92 -6.00 -14.79
C ARG A 66 -8.73 -5.46 -15.56
N LYS A 67 -8.97 -4.83 -16.71
CA LYS A 67 -7.93 -4.22 -17.54
C LYS A 67 -7.15 -3.13 -16.78
N THR A 68 -7.85 -2.26 -16.09
CA THR A 68 -7.24 -1.19 -15.28
C THR A 68 -6.39 -1.77 -14.15
N TYR A 69 -6.93 -2.73 -13.40
CA TYR A 69 -6.18 -3.39 -12.33
C TYR A 69 -4.89 -4.01 -12.85
N GLU A 70 -4.94 -4.79 -13.92
CA GLU A 70 -3.74 -5.43 -14.50
C GLU A 70 -2.71 -4.39 -14.98
N SER A 71 -3.17 -3.28 -15.57
CA SER A 71 -2.29 -2.19 -15.99
C SER A 71 -1.57 -1.56 -14.79
N LEU A 72 -2.29 -1.20 -13.73
CA LEU A 72 -1.73 -0.58 -12.53
C LEU A 72 -0.78 -1.53 -11.79
N VAL A 73 -1.14 -2.82 -11.70
CA VAL A 73 -0.27 -3.83 -11.10
C VAL A 73 1.02 -3.96 -11.89
N ASN A 74 0.95 -4.11 -13.21
CA ASN A 74 2.15 -4.24 -14.05
C ASN A 74 3.06 -3.02 -13.92
N GLN A 75 2.52 -1.80 -13.95
CA GLN A 75 3.28 -0.57 -13.72
C GLN A 75 3.97 -0.58 -12.33
N THR A 76 3.24 -0.98 -11.28
CA THR A 76 3.78 -1.08 -9.91
C THR A 76 4.97 -2.05 -9.85
N LEU A 77 4.82 -3.23 -10.47
CA LEU A 77 5.87 -4.25 -10.48
C LEU A 77 7.10 -3.81 -11.31
N GLU A 78 6.88 -3.11 -12.42
CA GLU A 78 7.98 -2.53 -13.22
C GLU A 78 8.77 -1.51 -12.41
N GLU A 79 8.10 -0.60 -11.69
CA GLU A 79 8.78 0.38 -10.84
C GLU A 79 9.54 -0.29 -9.68
N LEU A 80 8.99 -1.33 -9.06
CA LEU A 80 9.68 -2.08 -8.02
C LEU A 80 10.95 -2.78 -8.52
N ARG A 81 10.96 -3.29 -9.76
CA ARG A 81 12.14 -3.97 -10.31
C ARG A 81 13.36 -3.06 -10.48
N LYS A 82 13.16 -1.73 -10.56
CA LYS A 82 14.25 -0.77 -10.83
C LYS A 82 15.26 -0.65 -9.69
N ASN A 83 14.86 -0.92 -8.46
CA ASN A 83 15.64 -0.59 -7.27
C ASN A 83 15.84 -1.77 -6.30
N LEU A 84 15.78 -3.00 -6.79
CA LEU A 84 16.04 -4.20 -5.98
C LEU A 84 17.51 -4.24 -5.49
N PRO A 85 17.80 -4.84 -4.33
CA PRO A 85 16.85 -5.43 -3.37
C PRO A 85 16.31 -4.42 -2.35
N TYR A 86 15.24 -4.81 -1.63
CA TYR A 86 14.66 -4.02 -0.56
C TYR A 86 14.77 -4.75 0.79
N ASP A 87 14.93 -3.98 1.89
CA ASP A 87 14.84 -4.49 3.26
C ASP A 87 13.39 -4.49 3.77
N ALA A 88 12.58 -3.57 3.26
CA ALA A 88 11.18 -3.43 3.66
C ALA A 88 10.32 -2.78 2.57
N LEU A 89 8.99 -2.93 2.74
CA LEU A 89 7.97 -2.31 1.91
C LEU A 89 6.92 -1.62 2.81
N TYR A 90 6.66 -0.35 2.57
CA TYR A 90 5.41 0.28 2.98
C TYR A 90 4.38 0.07 1.87
N PHE A 91 3.39 -0.77 2.16
CA PHE A 91 2.31 -1.16 1.25
C PHE A 91 1.05 -0.37 1.58
N ASP A 92 0.84 0.74 0.86
CA ASP A 92 -0.27 1.66 1.11
C ASP A 92 -1.49 1.28 0.26
N ILE A 93 -2.54 0.81 0.91
CA ILE A 93 -3.79 0.38 0.28
C ILE A 93 -5.00 1.02 0.97
N HIS A 94 -6.16 0.90 0.36
CA HIS A 94 -7.43 1.23 1.04
C HIS A 94 -7.98 0.04 1.84
N GLY A 95 -7.92 -1.15 1.28
CA GLY A 95 -8.49 -2.36 1.87
C GLY A 95 -9.93 -2.66 1.43
N ALA A 96 -10.52 -1.83 0.58
CA ALA A 96 -11.90 -2.00 0.08
C ALA A 96 -11.98 -1.90 -1.45
N MET A 97 -10.92 -2.30 -2.15
CA MET A 97 -10.93 -2.38 -3.61
C MET A 97 -11.72 -3.58 -4.08
N SER A 98 -12.54 -3.41 -5.10
CA SER A 98 -13.23 -4.47 -5.82
C SER A 98 -12.83 -4.41 -7.29
N VAL A 99 -12.53 -5.57 -7.88
CA VAL A 99 -12.10 -5.69 -9.28
C VAL A 99 -12.97 -6.71 -10.00
N GLU A 100 -13.30 -6.45 -11.26
CA GLU A 100 -14.07 -7.37 -12.08
C GLU A 100 -13.41 -8.76 -12.13
N GLY A 101 -14.14 -9.80 -11.70
CA GLY A 101 -13.66 -11.19 -11.74
C GLY A 101 -12.48 -11.49 -10.83
N LEU A 102 -12.30 -10.72 -9.75
CA LEU A 102 -11.25 -10.95 -8.76
C LEU A 102 -11.80 -10.71 -7.35
N ASP A 103 -11.79 -11.74 -6.51
CA ASP A 103 -12.41 -11.70 -5.19
C ASP A 103 -11.58 -10.98 -4.13
N ASP A 104 -10.24 -10.96 -4.28
CA ASP A 104 -9.30 -10.42 -3.28
C ASP A 104 -8.16 -9.67 -3.98
N PRO A 105 -8.41 -8.45 -4.49
CA PRO A 105 -7.41 -7.72 -5.26
C PRO A 105 -6.21 -7.24 -4.44
N GLU A 106 -6.36 -6.86 -3.19
CA GLU A 106 -5.25 -6.46 -2.35
C GLU A 106 -4.37 -7.66 -1.96
N GLY A 107 -4.99 -8.81 -1.72
CA GLY A 107 -4.26 -10.08 -1.50
C GLY A 107 -3.55 -10.58 -2.76
N ASP A 108 -4.14 -10.42 -3.94
CA ASP A 108 -3.47 -10.71 -5.22
C ASP A 108 -2.28 -9.76 -5.44
N LEU A 109 -2.48 -8.46 -5.23
CA LEU A 109 -1.44 -7.46 -5.42
C LEU A 109 -0.21 -7.72 -4.55
N ILE A 110 -0.39 -8.01 -3.24
CA ILE A 110 0.75 -8.26 -2.36
C ILE A 110 1.51 -9.54 -2.73
N LEU A 111 0.82 -10.58 -3.19
CA LEU A 111 1.49 -11.79 -3.67
C LEU A 111 2.36 -11.52 -4.88
N ARG A 112 1.83 -10.81 -5.88
CA ARG A 112 2.57 -10.43 -7.09
C ARG A 112 3.75 -9.49 -6.78
N ILE A 113 3.59 -8.60 -5.81
CA ILE A 113 4.71 -7.77 -5.32
C ILE A 113 5.79 -8.68 -4.70
N LYS A 114 5.42 -9.66 -3.87
CA LYS A 114 6.39 -10.59 -3.26
C LYS A 114 7.12 -11.47 -4.27
N GLU A 115 6.50 -11.80 -5.40
CA GLU A 115 7.20 -12.48 -6.51
C GLU A 115 8.36 -11.63 -7.06
N VAL A 116 8.26 -10.31 -6.98
CA VAL A 116 9.29 -9.38 -7.45
C VAL A 116 10.33 -9.08 -6.37
N ILE A 117 9.89 -8.70 -5.17
CA ILE A 117 10.79 -8.24 -4.10
C ILE A 117 11.33 -9.39 -3.23
N GLY A 118 10.77 -10.59 -3.36
CA GLY A 118 11.08 -11.76 -2.53
C GLY A 118 10.38 -11.74 -1.17
N ASN A 119 10.71 -12.74 -0.34
CA ASN A 119 10.08 -12.94 0.98
C ASN A 119 10.87 -12.35 2.15
N LYS A 120 12.03 -11.73 1.91
CA LYS A 120 12.87 -11.15 2.98
C LYS A 120 12.34 -9.81 3.51
N PRO A 121 11.87 -8.88 2.66
CA PRO A 121 11.42 -7.57 3.11
C PRO A 121 10.31 -7.67 4.16
N ILE A 122 10.40 -6.82 5.21
CA ILE A 122 9.30 -6.63 6.16
C ILE A 122 8.25 -5.75 5.51
N ILE A 123 6.99 -6.15 5.58
CA ILE A 123 5.88 -5.45 4.91
C ILE A 123 4.95 -4.84 5.95
N SER A 124 4.86 -3.51 5.93
CA SER A 124 3.90 -2.75 6.74
C SER A 124 2.82 -2.16 5.86
N THR A 125 1.56 -2.31 6.26
CA THR A 125 0.41 -1.73 5.55
C THR A 125 -0.43 -0.85 6.45
N CYS A 126 -1.07 0.13 5.86
CA CYS A 126 -2.13 0.92 6.49
C CYS A 126 -3.35 0.91 5.58
N MET A 127 -4.53 0.77 6.18
CA MET A 127 -5.79 0.76 5.45
C MET A 127 -6.87 1.57 6.17
N ASP A 128 -7.95 1.81 5.46
CA ASP A 128 -9.17 2.38 6.01
C ASP A 128 -9.85 1.38 6.97
N LEU A 129 -10.62 1.90 7.94
CA LEU A 129 -11.40 1.07 8.86
C LEU A 129 -12.53 0.28 8.17
N HIS A 130 -12.94 0.70 6.96
CA HIS A 130 -13.90 -0.04 6.11
C HIS A 130 -13.23 -1.14 5.26
N GLY A 131 -11.92 -1.32 5.41
CA GLY A 131 -11.18 -2.34 4.70
C GLY A 131 -11.55 -3.76 5.12
N ASN A 132 -11.38 -4.70 4.20
CA ASN A 132 -11.52 -6.13 4.45
C ASN A 132 -10.13 -6.77 4.48
N VAL A 133 -9.81 -7.42 5.59
CA VAL A 133 -8.55 -8.14 5.73
C VAL A 133 -8.79 -9.59 5.37
N SER A 134 -8.43 -9.97 4.14
CA SER A 134 -8.45 -11.37 3.73
C SER A 134 -7.35 -12.16 4.43
N GLN A 135 -7.52 -13.48 4.53
CA GLN A 135 -6.48 -14.35 5.04
C GLN A 135 -5.18 -14.19 4.23
N ARG A 136 -5.30 -14.09 2.91
CA ARG A 136 -4.17 -13.89 1.99
C ARG A 136 -3.42 -12.59 2.29
N LEU A 137 -4.13 -11.48 2.48
CA LEU A 137 -3.53 -10.20 2.86
C LEU A 137 -2.84 -10.30 4.22
N ALA A 138 -3.52 -10.86 5.22
CA ALA A 138 -3.00 -11.02 6.57
C ALA A 138 -1.73 -11.89 6.63
N GLU A 139 -1.67 -12.98 5.88
CA GLU A 139 -0.51 -13.88 5.86
C GLU A 139 0.69 -13.27 5.14
N ASN A 140 0.47 -12.34 4.21
CA ASN A 140 1.50 -11.77 3.35
C ASN A 140 1.94 -10.35 3.74
N THR A 141 1.38 -9.77 4.80
CA THR A 141 1.84 -8.53 5.43
C THR A 141 2.30 -8.80 6.85
N ASP A 142 3.29 -8.07 7.35
CA ASP A 142 3.87 -8.31 8.68
C ASP A 142 3.30 -7.38 9.76
N LEU A 143 3.01 -6.14 9.39
CA LEU A 143 2.45 -5.10 10.25
C LEU A 143 1.20 -4.53 9.59
N ILE A 144 0.09 -4.50 10.31
CA ILE A 144 -1.18 -3.95 9.82
C ILE A 144 -1.64 -2.85 10.76
N THR A 145 -1.91 -1.68 10.22
CA THR A 145 -2.57 -0.57 10.92
C THR A 145 -3.82 -0.16 10.16
N CYS A 146 -4.78 0.44 10.85
CA CYS A 146 -5.94 1.05 10.21
C CYS A 146 -6.28 2.39 10.85
N TYR A 147 -7.11 3.16 10.15
CA TYR A 147 -7.75 4.34 10.71
C TYR A 147 -8.68 3.91 11.86
N ARG A 148 -8.88 4.78 12.83
CA ARG A 148 -9.69 4.51 14.03
C ARG A 148 -10.88 5.45 14.16
N MET A 149 -10.97 6.45 13.28
CA MET A 149 -11.97 7.52 13.36
C MET A 149 -12.85 7.57 12.11
N ALA A 150 -14.10 7.86 12.31
CA ALA A 150 -15.05 8.24 11.28
C ALA A 150 -15.73 9.56 11.71
N PRO A 151 -15.51 10.70 11.01
CA PRO A 151 -14.68 10.88 9.80
C PRO A 151 -13.20 10.55 10.00
N HIS A 152 -12.47 10.26 8.91
CA HIS A 152 -11.09 9.75 8.90
C HIS A 152 -10.04 10.86 9.19
N GLU A 153 -10.21 11.60 10.28
CA GLU A 153 -9.28 12.70 10.67
C GLU A 153 -7.89 12.16 11.02
N ASP A 154 -7.78 10.88 11.40
CA ASP A 154 -6.54 10.20 11.75
C ASP A 154 -5.89 9.43 10.59
N ALA A 155 -6.35 9.60 9.35
CA ALA A 155 -5.85 8.83 8.21
C ALA A 155 -4.33 8.99 8.02
N MET A 156 -3.84 10.24 8.00
CA MET A 156 -2.42 10.53 7.83
C MET A 156 -1.59 10.11 9.04
N GLU A 157 -2.11 10.28 10.25
CA GLU A 157 -1.47 9.79 11.48
C GLU A 157 -1.35 8.26 11.50
N SER A 158 -2.37 7.54 11.03
CA SER A 158 -2.34 6.07 10.95
C SER A 158 -1.30 5.58 9.94
N LYS A 159 -1.17 6.27 8.80
CA LYS A 159 -0.11 6.00 7.80
C LYS A 159 1.28 6.29 8.39
N ARG A 160 1.45 7.42 9.06
CA ARG A 160 2.69 7.75 9.76
C ARG A 160 3.07 6.68 10.79
N ARG A 161 2.11 6.16 11.55
CA ARG A 161 2.31 5.08 12.53
C ARG A 161 2.74 3.79 11.85
N ALA A 162 2.16 3.42 10.69
CA ALA A 162 2.57 2.24 9.93
C ALA A 162 4.04 2.33 9.50
N VAL A 163 4.47 3.49 9.02
CA VAL A 163 5.85 3.78 8.62
C VAL A 163 6.79 3.76 9.83
N ALA A 164 6.39 4.38 10.93
CA ALA A 164 7.19 4.41 12.17
C ALA A 164 7.40 3.00 12.74
N ASN A 165 6.36 2.17 12.77
CA ASN A 165 6.45 0.77 13.21
C ASN A 165 7.40 -0.05 12.32
N LEU A 166 7.37 0.18 11.00
CA LEU A 166 8.28 -0.46 10.05
C LEU A 166 9.74 -0.11 10.34
N LEU A 167 10.02 1.19 10.51
CA LEU A 167 11.37 1.68 10.85
C LEU A 167 11.85 1.13 12.19
N GLU A 168 11.01 1.11 13.23
CA GLU A 168 11.37 0.53 14.52
C GLU A 168 11.79 -0.94 14.39
N ARG A 169 11.07 -1.73 13.59
CA ARG A 169 11.44 -3.14 13.37
C ARG A 169 12.80 -3.30 12.70
N LEU A 170 13.10 -2.46 11.74
CA LEU A 170 14.41 -2.47 11.08
C LEU A 170 15.53 -2.00 12.01
N GLU A 171 15.34 -0.88 12.71
CA GLU A 171 16.33 -0.30 13.64
C GLU A 171 16.67 -1.25 14.82
N THR A 172 15.65 -1.90 15.37
CA THR A 172 15.83 -2.78 16.54
C THR A 172 16.23 -4.21 16.20
N GLY A 173 16.23 -4.58 14.91
CA GLY A 173 16.50 -5.94 14.48
C GLY A 173 15.49 -6.98 14.97
N LYS A 174 14.32 -6.54 15.50
CA LYS A 174 13.26 -7.47 16.00
C LYS A 174 12.63 -8.31 14.89
N GLY A 175 12.87 -7.96 13.62
CA GLY A 175 12.32 -8.70 12.49
C GLY A 175 10.79 -8.72 12.46
N ARG A 176 10.24 -9.80 11.93
CA ARG A 176 8.79 -10.00 11.84
C ARG A 176 8.18 -10.26 13.22
N PRO A 177 6.97 -9.73 13.50
CA PRO A 177 6.26 -10.09 14.73
C PRO A 177 5.88 -11.58 14.71
N ALA A 178 5.95 -12.21 15.88
CA ALA A 178 5.56 -13.62 16.05
C ALA A 178 4.02 -13.81 15.98
N CYS A 179 3.28 -12.77 16.25
CA CYS A 179 1.82 -12.74 16.25
C CYS A 179 1.33 -11.44 15.65
N LYS A 180 0.21 -11.50 14.94
CA LYS A 180 -0.56 -10.35 14.45
C LYS A 180 -1.86 -10.30 15.23
N ALA A 181 -2.09 -9.23 15.95
CA ALA A 181 -3.31 -9.01 16.72
C ALA A 181 -4.21 -7.99 16.01
#